data_dc28237311587e71f2f15ce384d79918
#
_entry.id   dc28237311587e71f2f15ce384d79918
#
_cell.length_a   1.000
_cell.length_b   1.000
_cell.length_c   1.000
_cell.angle_alpha   90.00
_cell.angle_beta   90.00
_cell.angle_gamma   90.00
#
_symmetry.space_group_name_H-M   'P 1'
#
loop_
_entity.id
_entity.type
_entity.pdbx_description
1 polymer ?
#
loop_
_entity_poly.entity_id
_entity_poly.type
_entity_poly.pdbx_seq_one_letter_code
_entity_poly.pdbx_strand_id
1 'polypeptide(L)'
;SDIYDDLRPGYDPSELFDVREFQNGDRLQSVHWKLSARTDELMVKENSLPKACAVAIVADLRGIKKGRQADAFMKLLVSLSFSLMDQKCSHYVAWYDTAINDIVRARVDDEEGFYIFLNSFLKINPDTKNDALFLYEEKYRAEKLVCLLSVDGRLQIKRGEEIVGRADEKNEIVI
;
A
#
# COMPACT_ATOMS: atom_id res chain seq x y z
N SER A 1 -24.73 8.60 7.98
CA SER A 1 -24.26 9.78 7.26
C SER A 1 -22.94 9.45 6.64
N ASP A 2 -22.93 9.48 5.36
CA ASP A 2 -21.74 9.27 4.54
C ASP A 2 -20.84 10.49 4.68
N ILE A 3 -20.29 10.68 5.84
CA ILE A 3 -19.12 11.52 5.97
C ILE A 3 -17.94 10.63 5.63
N TYR A 4 -18.01 10.21 4.43
CA TYR A 4 -16.86 9.77 3.72
C TYR A 4 -16.12 11.03 3.39
N ASP A 5 -14.89 11.07 3.78
CA ASP A 5 -14.04 12.22 3.51
C ASP A 5 -13.76 12.28 2.01
N ASP A 6 -14.68 12.84 1.23
CA ASP A 6 -14.53 13.15 -0.19
C ASP A 6 -13.31 14.05 -0.47
N LEU A 7 -12.62 14.48 0.59
CA LEU A 7 -11.47 15.36 0.51
C LEU A 7 -10.15 14.61 0.32
N ARG A 8 -10.17 13.26 0.29
CA ARG A 8 -8.97 12.45 0.07
C ARG A 8 -9.02 11.75 -1.30
N PRO A 9 -8.34 12.28 -2.32
CA PRO A 9 -8.28 11.64 -3.63
C PRO A 9 -7.69 10.23 -3.54
N GLY A 10 -8.34 9.26 -4.19
CA GLY A 10 -7.87 7.88 -4.24
C GLY A 10 -8.30 6.99 -3.09
N TYR A 11 -9.20 7.46 -2.26
CA TYR A 11 -9.80 6.68 -1.20
C TYR A 11 -10.90 5.76 -1.76
N ASP A 12 -10.76 4.45 -1.51
CA ASP A 12 -11.79 3.45 -1.83
C ASP A 12 -12.64 3.17 -0.59
N PRO A 13 -13.92 3.54 -0.63
CA PRO A 13 -14.83 3.31 0.50
C PRO A 13 -15.02 1.85 0.87
N SER A 14 -14.77 0.94 -0.04
CA SER A 14 -14.99 -0.49 0.21
C SER A 14 -13.98 -1.11 1.17
N GLU A 15 -12.85 -0.47 1.41
CA GLU A 15 -11.76 -1.00 2.22
C GLU A 15 -11.81 -0.62 3.70
N LEU A 16 -12.70 0.29 4.08
CA LEU A 16 -12.63 0.94 5.39
C LEU A 16 -13.97 0.93 6.10
N PHE A 17 -14.28 -0.18 6.67
CA PHE A 17 -15.40 -0.28 7.58
C PHE A 17 -15.02 -1.10 8.82
N ASP A 18 -15.46 -0.63 9.96
CA ASP A 18 -15.59 -1.42 11.15
C ASP A 18 -16.97 -2.10 11.13
N VAL A 19 -17.10 -3.17 11.85
CA VAL A 19 -18.36 -3.93 11.97
C VAL A 19 -18.85 -3.82 13.40
N ARG A 20 -20.09 -3.43 13.57
CA ARG A 20 -20.79 -3.37 14.85
C ARG A 20 -22.21 -3.92 14.75
N GLU A 21 -22.85 -4.19 15.86
CA GLU A 21 -24.26 -4.58 15.89
C GLU A 21 -25.16 -3.46 15.34
N PHE A 22 -26.22 -3.88 14.63
CA PHE A 22 -27.26 -2.98 14.13
C PHE A 22 -27.97 -2.27 15.27
N GLN A 23 -28.16 -0.97 15.13
CA GLN A 23 -28.92 -0.13 16.06
C GLN A 23 -30.08 0.55 15.34
N ASN A 24 -31.12 0.91 16.11
CA ASN A 24 -32.25 1.66 15.57
C ASN A 24 -31.78 2.96 14.90
N GLY A 25 -32.18 3.13 13.63
CA GLY A 25 -31.77 4.26 12.80
C GLY A 25 -30.71 3.93 11.77
N ASP A 26 -30.07 2.76 11.87
CA ASP A 26 -29.14 2.30 10.85
C ASP A 26 -29.84 1.98 9.54
N ARG A 27 -29.13 2.21 8.43
CA ARG A 27 -29.66 1.92 7.10
C ARG A 27 -29.46 0.44 6.76
N LEU A 28 -30.47 -0.21 6.21
CA LEU A 28 -30.38 -1.61 5.76
C LEU A 28 -29.30 -1.80 4.69
N GLN A 29 -28.97 -0.77 3.92
CA GLN A 29 -27.89 -0.79 2.93
C GLN A 29 -26.51 -0.96 3.58
N SER A 30 -26.37 -0.59 4.85
CA SER A 30 -25.11 -0.73 5.59
C SER A 30 -24.94 -2.10 6.23
N VAL A 31 -25.91 -2.99 6.13
CA VAL A 31 -25.84 -4.34 6.74
C VAL A 31 -24.80 -5.20 6.03
N HIS A 32 -23.94 -5.80 6.81
CA HIS A 32 -22.98 -6.80 6.34
C HIS A 32 -23.65 -8.19 6.33
N TRP A 33 -24.38 -8.51 5.28
CA TRP A 33 -25.21 -9.70 5.21
C TRP A 33 -24.47 -11.02 5.44
N LYS A 34 -23.27 -11.14 4.89
CA LYS A 34 -22.45 -12.33 5.04
C LYS A 34 -22.05 -12.60 6.49
N LEU A 35 -21.66 -11.56 7.22
CA LEU A 35 -21.30 -11.66 8.62
C LEU A 35 -22.53 -11.84 9.49
N SER A 36 -23.62 -11.12 9.20
CA SER A 36 -24.90 -11.25 9.90
C SER A 36 -25.45 -12.68 9.84
N ALA A 37 -25.30 -13.36 8.70
CA ALA A 37 -25.68 -14.74 8.53
C ALA A 37 -24.83 -15.72 9.38
N ARG A 38 -23.59 -15.36 9.69
CA ARG A 38 -22.70 -16.20 10.51
C ARG A 38 -22.89 -16.01 12.02
N THR A 39 -23.27 -14.81 12.42
CA THR A 39 -23.36 -14.44 13.84
C THR A 39 -24.75 -14.50 14.41
N ASP A 40 -25.78 -14.80 13.58
CA ASP A 40 -27.21 -14.71 13.93
C ASP A 40 -27.66 -13.33 14.47
N GLU A 41 -26.82 -12.31 14.25
CA GLU A 41 -27.07 -10.93 14.65
C GLU A 41 -26.93 -10.01 13.45
N LEU A 42 -27.74 -8.96 13.37
CA LEU A 42 -27.58 -7.96 12.33
C LEU A 42 -26.33 -7.13 12.59
N MET A 43 -25.36 -7.27 11.70
CA MET A 43 -24.11 -6.53 11.74
C MET A 43 -24.09 -5.45 10.66
N VAL A 44 -23.60 -4.28 11.02
CA VAL A 44 -23.55 -3.09 10.15
C VAL A 44 -22.11 -2.74 9.87
N LYS A 45 -21.85 -2.37 8.63
CA LYS A 45 -20.60 -1.74 8.21
C LYS A 45 -20.62 -0.29 8.66
N GLU A 46 -19.66 0.12 9.45
CA GLU A 46 -19.45 1.50 9.83
C GLU A 46 -18.21 2.02 9.10
N ASN A 47 -18.39 3.05 8.28
CA ASN A 47 -17.28 3.69 7.62
C ASN A 47 -16.44 4.40 8.66
N SER A 48 -15.22 3.96 8.83
CA SER A 48 -14.22 4.64 9.65
C SER A 48 -13.22 5.37 8.77
N LEU A 49 -12.68 6.46 9.29
CA LEU A 49 -11.51 7.07 8.67
C LEU A 49 -10.36 6.07 8.71
N PRO A 50 -9.62 5.90 7.61
CA PRO A 50 -8.46 5.02 7.62
C PRO A 50 -7.50 5.45 8.71
N LYS A 51 -7.02 4.50 9.49
CA LYS A 51 -5.83 4.74 10.30
C LYS A 51 -4.73 5.16 9.35
N ALA A 52 -4.12 6.30 9.59
CA ALA A 52 -3.01 6.78 8.77
C ALA A 52 -1.93 5.71 8.71
N CYS A 53 -1.49 5.35 7.53
CA CYS A 53 -0.34 4.48 7.39
C CYS A 53 0.90 5.19 7.94
N ALA A 54 1.65 4.51 8.77
CA ALA A 54 2.87 5.06 9.35
C ALA A 54 4.03 5.07 8.34
N VAL A 55 4.01 4.15 7.38
CA VAL A 55 5.11 3.89 6.45
C VAL A 55 4.62 3.95 5.02
N ALA A 56 5.43 4.52 4.14
CA ALA A 56 5.30 4.35 2.70
C ALA A 56 6.61 3.84 2.12
N ILE A 57 6.51 2.91 1.18
CA ILE A 57 7.64 2.36 0.43
C ILE A 57 7.46 2.80 -1.02
N VAL A 58 8.40 3.55 -1.53
CA VAL A 58 8.41 3.98 -2.93
C VAL A 58 9.37 3.12 -3.73
N ALA A 59 8.87 2.46 -4.76
CA ALA A 59 9.67 1.69 -5.69
C ALA A 59 10.28 2.62 -6.75
N ASP A 60 11.58 2.81 -6.72
CA ASP A 60 12.32 3.52 -7.75
C ASP A 60 12.68 2.57 -8.88
N LEU A 61 11.91 2.63 -9.96
CA LEU A 61 12.04 1.71 -11.10
C LEU A 61 13.01 2.19 -12.17
N ARG A 62 13.72 3.30 -11.92
CA ARG A 62 14.65 3.87 -12.90
C ARG A 62 15.81 2.92 -13.19
N GLY A 63 16.04 2.71 -14.48
CA GLY A 63 17.17 1.91 -14.95
C GLY A 63 17.11 0.42 -14.63
N ILE A 64 15.99 -0.08 -14.11
CA ILE A 64 15.82 -1.52 -13.87
C ILE A 64 15.51 -2.20 -15.20
N LYS A 65 16.37 -3.12 -15.57
CA LYS A 65 16.23 -3.95 -16.77
C LYS A 65 15.45 -5.24 -16.45
N LYS A 66 14.69 -5.72 -17.43
CA LYS A 66 14.02 -7.02 -17.34
C LYS A 66 15.03 -8.15 -17.09
N GLY A 67 14.61 -9.19 -16.39
CA GLY A 67 15.42 -10.35 -16.05
C GLY A 67 15.81 -10.38 -14.58
N ARG A 68 17.04 -10.81 -14.28
CA ARG A 68 17.48 -11.03 -12.89
C ARG A 68 17.39 -9.79 -12.01
N GLN A 69 17.73 -8.63 -12.55
CA GLN A 69 17.67 -7.37 -11.79
C GLN A 69 16.22 -7.04 -11.38
N ALA A 70 15.29 -7.15 -12.32
CA ALA A 70 13.88 -6.92 -12.05
C ALA A 70 13.33 -7.95 -11.04
N ASP A 71 13.70 -9.22 -11.18
CA ASP A 71 13.26 -10.28 -10.27
C ASP A 71 13.80 -10.07 -8.85
N ALA A 72 15.06 -9.69 -8.71
CA ALA A 72 15.66 -9.39 -7.41
C ALA A 72 15.02 -8.17 -6.75
N PHE A 73 14.76 -7.13 -7.52
CA PHE A 73 14.04 -5.95 -7.06
C PHE A 73 12.63 -6.28 -6.58
N MET A 74 11.90 -7.07 -7.36
CA MET A 74 10.55 -7.54 -7.01
C MET A 74 10.55 -8.33 -5.71
N LYS A 75 11.48 -9.27 -5.57
CA LYS A 75 11.61 -10.06 -4.35
C LYS A 75 11.88 -9.21 -3.13
N LEU A 76 12.77 -8.22 -3.24
CA LEU A 76 13.08 -7.30 -2.15
C LEU A 76 11.86 -6.50 -1.73
N LEU A 77 11.18 -5.87 -2.70
CA LEU A 77 10.01 -5.03 -2.43
C LEU A 77 8.86 -5.85 -1.81
N VAL A 78 8.58 -7.01 -2.37
CA VAL A 78 7.54 -7.93 -1.88
C VAL A 78 7.87 -8.43 -0.48
N SER A 79 9.13 -8.82 -0.23
CA SER A 79 9.57 -9.29 1.09
C SER A 79 9.48 -8.19 2.15
N LEU A 80 9.84 -6.96 1.79
CA LEU A 80 9.72 -5.81 2.69
C LEU A 80 8.27 -5.52 3.05
N SER A 81 7.38 -5.48 2.06
CA SER A 81 5.95 -5.27 2.27
C SER A 81 5.33 -6.40 3.09
N PHE A 82 5.67 -7.64 2.79
CA PHE A 82 5.20 -8.80 3.56
C PHE A 82 5.63 -8.73 5.02
N SER A 83 6.90 -8.39 5.29
CA SER A 83 7.42 -8.26 6.65
C SER A 83 6.69 -7.19 7.46
N LEU A 84 6.38 -6.04 6.83
CA LEU A 84 5.61 -4.99 7.50
C LEU A 84 4.18 -5.45 7.78
N MET A 85 3.55 -6.12 6.83
CA MET A 85 2.19 -6.67 7.02
C MET A 85 2.17 -7.72 8.14
N ASP A 86 3.13 -8.62 8.18
CA ASP A 86 3.24 -9.66 9.22
C ASP A 86 3.41 -9.05 10.61
N GLN A 87 4.10 -7.94 10.71
CA GLN A 87 4.26 -7.15 11.93
C GLN A 87 3.07 -6.22 12.23
N LYS A 88 1.97 -6.35 11.50
CA LYS A 88 0.77 -5.51 11.64
C LYS A 88 1.03 -4.01 11.43
N CYS A 89 2.02 -3.69 10.61
CA CYS A 89 2.33 -2.33 10.21
C CYS A 89 1.65 -2.00 8.88
N SER A 90 0.56 -1.23 8.96
CA SER A 90 -0.11 -0.72 7.76
C SER A 90 0.81 0.22 6.99
N HIS A 91 0.91 0.03 5.69
CA HIS A 91 1.81 0.82 4.86
C HIS A 91 1.27 0.99 3.44
N TYR A 92 1.86 1.95 2.74
CA TYR A 92 1.68 2.12 1.30
C TYR A 92 2.88 1.54 0.55
N VAL A 93 2.61 0.97 -0.62
CA VAL A 93 3.63 0.70 -1.64
C VAL A 93 3.28 1.53 -2.86
N ALA A 94 4.21 2.35 -3.32
CA ALA A 94 3.99 3.29 -4.41
C ALA A 94 5.01 3.10 -5.54
N TRP A 95 4.59 3.38 -6.75
CA TRP A 95 5.43 3.34 -7.95
C TRP A 95 4.90 4.29 -9.01
N TYR A 96 5.75 4.62 -9.97
CA TYR A 96 5.31 5.35 -11.16
C TYR A 96 4.74 4.37 -12.19
N ASP A 97 3.50 4.59 -12.58
CA ASP A 97 2.83 3.78 -13.60
C ASP A 97 2.85 4.50 -14.95
N THR A 98 3.59 3.95 -15.90
CA THR A 98 3.72 4.52 -17.25
C THR A 98 2.44 4.44 -18.07
N ALA A 99 1.53 3.52 -17.73
CA ALA A 99 0.24 3.39 -18.42
C ALA A 99 -0.68 4.59 -18.18
N ILE A 100 -0.60 5.18 -16.99
CA ILE A 100 -1.39 6.36 -16.62
C ILE A 100 -0.55 7.64 -16.46
N ASN A 101 0.78 7.53 -16.58
CA ASN A 101 1.74 8.62 -16.40
C ASN A 101 1.60 9.35 -15.06
N ASP A 102 1.45 8.58 -13.99
CA ASP A 102 1.32 9.13 -12.63
C ASP A 102 1.84 8.15 -11.59
N ILE A 103 2.06 8.68 -10.37
CA ILE A 103 2.28 7.87 -9.19
C ILE A 103 0.99 7.18 -8.78
N VAL A 104 1.09 5.90 -8.56
CA VAL A 104 0.05 5.08 -7.94
C VAL A 104 0.56 4.49 -6.63
N ARG A 105 -0.33 4.19 -5.73
CA ARG A 105 0.01 3.48 -4.51
C ARG A 105 -1.06 2.46 -4.14
N ALA A 106 -0.63 1.37 -3.54
CA ALA A 106 -1.47 0.36 -2.94
C ALA A 106 -1.33 0.44 -1.42
N ARG A 107 -2.45 0.32 -0.71
CA ARG A 107 -2.47 0.20 0.74
C ARG A 107 -2.40 -1.26 1.14
N VAL A 108 -1.52 -1.57 2.07
CA VAL A 108 -1.34 -2.92 2.61
C VAL A 108 -1.58 -2.89 4.12
N ASP A 109 -2.72 -3.37 4.53
CA ASP A 109 -3.11 -3.54 5.94
C ASP A 109 -3.12 -5.03 6.33
N ASP A 110 -3.44 -5.89 5.39
CA ASP A 110 -3.67 -7.31 5.56
C ASP A 110 -3.30 -8.11 4.31
N GLU A 111 -3.57 -9.40 4.33
CA GLU A 111 -3.29 -10.29 3.20
C GLU A 111 -4.04 -9.89 1.93
N GLU A 112 -5.28 -9.43 2.04
CA GLU A 112 -6.06 -9.01 0.88
C GLU A 112 -5.42 -7.80 0.21
N GLY A 113 -5.08 -6.76 0.96
CA GLY A 113 -4.37 -5.58 0.46
C GLY A 113 -3.01 -5.95 -0.14
N PHE A 114 -2.31 -6.89 0.47
CA PHE A 114 -1.04 -7.40 -0.06
C PHE A 114 -1.20 -8.09 -1.42
N TYR A 115 -2.22 -8.94 -1.59
CA TYR A 115 -2.50 -9.57 -2.88
C TYR A 115 -2.95 -8.58 -3.95
N ILE A 116 -3.73 -7.57 -3.60
CA ILE A 116 -4.10 -6.48 -4.51
C ILE A 116 -2.85 -5.74 -4.98
N PHE A 117 -1.95 -5.40 -4.07
CA PHE A 117 -0.64 -4.81 -4.39
C PHE A 117 0.15 -5.70 -5.35
N LEU A 118 0.32 -6.98 -5.05
CA LEU A 118 1.05 -7.91 -5.90
C LEU A 118 0.48 -7.96 -7.32
N ASN A 119 -0.81 -8.14 -7.46
CA ASN A 119 -1.48 -8.22 -8.75
C ASN A 119 -1.31 -6.95 -9.58
N SER A 120 -1.34 -5.79 -8.93
CA SER A 120 -1.13 -4.51 -9.61
C SER A 120 0.32 -4.31 -10.02
N PHE A 121 1.25 -4.63 -9.11
CA PHE A 121 2.67 -4.41 -9.31
C PHE A 121 3.29 -5.37 -10.34
N LEU A 122 2.83 -6.62 -10.41
CA LEU A 122 3.31 -7.60 -11.39
C LEU A 122 3.01 -7.23 -12.85
N LYS A 123 2.07 -6.33 -13.06
CA LYS A 123 1.65 -5.88 -14.41
C LYS A 123 2.43 -4.69 -14.92
N ILE A 124 3.26 -4.05 -14.10
CA ILE A 124 3.98 -2.85 -14.49
C ILE A 124 5.23 -3.18 -15.32
N ASN A 125 5.62 -2.22 -16.15
CA ASN A 125 6.91 -2.24 -16.82
C ASN A 125 7.94 -1.51 -15.94
N PRO A 126 9.00 -2.19 -15.47
CA PRO A 126 9.97 -1.56 -14.57
C PRO A 126 10.89 -0.54 -15.25
N ASP A 127 10.95 -0.54 -16.58
CA ASP A 127 11.82 0.38 -17.33
C ASP A 127 11.21 1.79 -17.40
N THR A 128 11.48 2.61 -16.39
CA THR A 128 11.05 4.01 -16.31
C THR A 128 12.21 4.94 -16.00
N LYS A 129 12.08 6.20 -16.42
CA LYS A 129 13.03 7.29 -16.16
C LYS A 129 12.53 8.29 -15.14
N ASN A 130 11.30 8.10 -14.64
CA ASN A 130 10.68 9.05 -13.73
C ASN A 130 11.14 8.83 -12.28
N ASP A 131 11.40 9.92 -11.58
CA ASP A 131 11.74 9.91 -10.16
C ASP A 131 10.46 9.71 -9.32
N ALA A 132 10.19 8.45 -8.99
CA ALA A 132 8.99 8.08 -8.25
C ALA A 132 8.97 8.70 -6.85
N LEU A 133 10.11 8.79 -6.17
CA LEU A 133 10.18 9.37 -4.82
C LEU A 133 9.81 10.85 -4.83
N PHE A 134 10.38 11.61 -5.74
CA PHE A 134 10.07 13.03 -5.89
C PHE A 134 8.58 13.24 -6.22
N LEU A 135 8.05 12.48 -7.15
CA LEU A 135 6.65 12.59 -7.55
C LEU A 135 5.69 12.17 -6.42
N TYR A 136 6.07 11.16 -5.63
CA TYR A 136 5.32 10.76 -4.45
C TYR A 136 5.26 11.88 -3.41
N GLU A 137 6.39 12.46 -3.08
CA GLU A 137 6.48 13.57 -2.11
C GLU A 137 5.68 14.80 -2.56
N GLU A 138 5.68 15.10 -3.86
CA GLU A 138 4.88 16.20 -4.42
C GLU A 138 3.37 15.89 -4.34
N LYS A 139 2.96 14.69 -4.74
CA LYS A 139 1.54 14.30 -4.79
C LYS A 139 0.92 14.19 -3.39
N TYR A 140 1.66 13.66 -2.43
CA TYR A 140 1.19 13.37 -1.08
C TYR A 140 1.83 14.27 -0.01
N ARG A 141 2.23 15.47 -0.39
CA ARG A 141 2.90 16.45 0.48
C ARG A 141 2.18 16.73 1.79
N ALA A 142 0.86 16.72 1.78
CA ALA A 142 0.04 17.02 2.96
C ALA A 142 -0.06 15.84 3.95
N GLU A 143 0.34 14.65 3.55
CA GLU A 143 0.26 13.48 4.41
C GLU A 143 1.46 13.41 5.36
N LYS A 144 1.17 13.10 6.62
CA LYS A 144 2.21 12.89 7.64
C LYS A 144 2.52 11.41 7.73
N LEU A 145 3.69 11.03 7.25
CA LEU A 145 4.25 9.70 7.43
C LEU A 145 5.26 9.70 8.58
N VAL A 146 5.34 8.59 9.30
CA VAL A 146 6.41 8.36 10.28
C VAL A 146 7.70 8.01 9.54
N CYS A 147 7.60 7.26 8.46
CA CYS A 147 8.73 6.80 7.68
C CYS A 147 8.41 6.73 6.19
N LEU A 148 9.25 7.35 5.39
CA LEU A 148 9.22 7.24 3.93
C LEU A 148 10.49 6.49 3.49
N LEU A 149 10.29 5.31 2.93
CA LEU A 149 11.36 4.47 2.41
C LEU A 149 11.35 4.49 0.88
N SER A 150 12.50 4.34 0.28
CA SER A 150 12.63 4.05 -1.14
C SER A 150 13.47 2.79 -1.37
N VAL A 151 13.14 2.05 -2.41
CA VAL A 151 13.89 0.87 -2.87
C VAL A 151 14.30 1.11 -4.30
N ASP A 152 15.58 0.96 -4.61
CA ASP A 152 16.15 1.21 -5.93
C ASP A 152 16.68 -0.05 -6.61
N GLY A 153 17.09 0.10 -7.86
CA GLY A 153 17.63 -1.00 -8.67
C GLY A 153 18.96 -1.58 -8.18
N ARG A 154 19.63 -0.92 -7.24
CA ARG A 154 20.82 -1.44 -6.55
C ARG A 154 20.47 -2.31 -5.36
N LEU A 155 19.18 -2.59 -5.16
CA LEU A 155 18.65 -3.35 -4.04
C LEU A 155 18.95 -2.69 -2.68
N GLN A 156 18.94 -1.36 -2.65
CA GLN A 156 19.14 -0.55 -1.46
C GLN A 156 17.79 -0.04 -0.95
N ILE A 157 17.59 -0.13 0.35
CA ILE A 157 16.47 0.48 1.05
C ILE A 157 17.01 1.76 1.68
N LYS A 158 16.39 2.89 1.32
CA LYS A 158 16.82 4.21 1.79
C LYS A 158 15.71 4.92 2.55
N ARG A 159 16.12 5.70 3.54
CA ARG A 159 15.30 6.71 4.19
C ARG A 159 15.95 8.07 3.95
N GLY A 160 15.39 8.86 3.03
CA GLY A 160 16.11 10.03 2.49
C GLY A 160 17.39 9.59 1.76
N GLU A 161 18.52 10.16 2.13
CA GLU A 161 19.82 9.79 1.58
C GLU A 161 20.51 8.64 2.32
N GLU A 162 19.97 8.23 3.47
CA GLU A 162 20.54 7.19 4.31
C GLU A 162 20.14 5.80 3.81
N ILE A 163 21.13 4.92 3.62
CA ILE A 163 20.89 3.51 3.33
C ILE A 163 20.61 2.82 4.67
N VAL A 164 19.38 2.33 4.83
CA VAL A 164 18.93 1.63 6.05
C VAL A 164 18.89 0.12 5.89
N GLY A 165 19.03 -0.37 4.67
CA GLY A 165 19.09 -1.80 4.40
C GLY A 165 19.51 -2.10 2.97
N ARG A 166 19.89 -3.35 2.71
CA ARG A 166 20.24 -3.88 1.38
C ARG A 166 19.81 -5.35 1.31
N ALA A 167 19.50 -5.81 0.11
CA ALA A 167 19.46 -7.24 -0.15
C ALA A 167 20.86 -7.73 -0.51
N ASP A 168 21.25 -8.87 0.02
CA ASP A 168 22.42 -9.59 -0.42
C ASP A 168 22.15 -10.38 -1.71
N GLU A 169 23.17 -11.06 -2.26
CA GLU A 169 23.03 -11.91 -3.45
C GLU A 169 22.07 -13.09 -3.25
N LYS A 170 21.75 -13.43 -2.00
CA LYS A 170 20.79 -14.48 -1.63
C LYS A 170 19.39 -13.91 -1.36
N ASN A 171 19.17 -12.62 -1.58
CA ASN A 171 17.94 -11.88 -1.26
C ASN A 171 17.57 -11.90 0.23
N GLU A 172 18.53 -12.02 1.11
CA GLU A 172 18.33 -11.79 2.54
C GLU A 172 18.44 -10.29 2.82
N ILE A 173 17.44 -9.75 3.51
CA ILE A 173 17.44 -8.33 3.89
C ILE A 173 18.39 -8.18 5.08
N VAL A 174 19.45 -7.42 4.89
CA VAL A 174 20.37 -7.01 5.95
C VAL A 174 20.03 -5.56 6.33
N ILE A 175 19.67 -5.39 7.58
CA ILE A 175 19.34 -4.08 8.17
C ILE A 175 20.52 -3.61 9.04
#